data_91c25b07dcd88cfe459a92aea72d8bbc
#
_entry.id   91c25b07dcd88cfe459a92aea72d8bbc
#
_cell.length_a   1.000
_cell.length_b   1.000
_cell.length_c   1.000
_cell.angle_alpha   90.00
_cell.angle_beta   90.00
_cell.angle_gamma   90.00
#
_symmetry.space_group_name_H-M   'P 1'
#
loop_
_entity.id
_entity.type
_entity.pdbx_description
1 polymer ?
#
loop_
_entity_poly.entity_id
_entity_poly.type
_entity_poly.pdbx_seq_one_letter_code
_entity_poly.pdbx_strand_id
1 'polypeptide(L)'
;LKRRLLALSFWLALCLGFGLSVQKIGFIADFDVDEMQLLQASGLQTGLEYEPADVNAAIDAMRNWLQKTGHPFVKIYNPELIPLSEDGMELVFRIQEQVSAQRCRVKFRGLRYFTEAKLREILILGENAELPLAEIPRLMDRILDEYHLRGYLFASIQLDSLELEDGFTALLAITEGKQLKPEKYYFQGNKHTREKTLVKLAGFSPEKVLTPQDIQNAENNILSKTYIESCQIEPVDPGSVLIKITEGKMTSLEGVLGFTRVKDKNEITGHLNLSFLNLWGSDRALALNWRKLPQSSLLEFAYHESGPDLFPLAADLRLSRAEETESWIKSSLAADIYSYWSVHRYGLELSYQSINEYLPPQRDSLLVQRSSSRAIGAFWRMDSRDRIFNPGKGMRTDLTYRLVNSESRGWSNALEANHIQYIGITPRWTCALGLHLRSLSDSTAADHELFRMGGYNSLRGYREDEFSGWRLGWGSLELRWLINSQARVYLFYDHGLLVSGQTGLRSNLFAPGIGIKLRTRLGILSVEYALGNRETGLSDLGSGMIHAGLDALF
;
A
#
# COMPACT_ATOMS: atom_id res chain seq x y z
N LEU A 1 -17.14 -50.63 -29.21
CA LEU A 1 -16.96 -51.19 -30.59
C LEU A 1 -17.11 -50.10 -31.67
N LYS A 2 -18.12 -49.24 -31.62
CA LYS A 2 -18.31 -48.13 -32.59
C LYS A 2 -17.12 -47.11 -32.61
N ARG A 3 -16.53 -46.78 -31.42
CA ARG A 3 -15.37 -45.86 -31.38
C ARG A 3 -14.06 -46.49 -31.91
N ARG A 4 -13.90 -47.82 -31.81
CA ARG A 4 -12.72 -48.51 -32.37
C ARG A 4 -12.82 -48.71 -33.89
N LEU A 5 -14.03 -48.89 -34.42
CA LEU A 5 -14.27 -48.96 -35.88
C LEU A 5 -14.09 -47.59 -36.54
N LEU A 6 -14.49 -46.46 -35.88
CA LEU A 6 -14.21 -45.11 -36.37
C LEU A 6 -12.72 -44.78 -36.39
N ALA A 7 -11.94 -45.19 -35.38
CA ALA A 7 -10.50 -45.00 -35.36
C ALA A 7 -9.76 -45.77 -36.49
N LEU A 8 -10.25 -47.00 -36.83
CA LEU A 8 -9.65 -47.79 -37.90
C LEU A 8 -10.04 -47.27 -39.30
N SER A 9 -11.27 -46.79 -39.50
CA SER A 9 -11.68 -46.15 -40.75
C SER A 9 -10.96 -44.83 -40.99
N PHE A 10 -10.55 -44.19 -39.92
CA PHE A 10 -9.88 -42.89 -39.96
C PHE A 10 -8.39 -42.99 -40.32
N TRP A 11 -7.71 -44.04 -39.81
CA TRP A 11 -6.35 -44.38 -40.24
C TRP A 11 -6.32 -44.74 -41.75
N LEU A 12 -7.39 -45.35 -42.25
CA LEU A 12 -7.52 -45.62 -43.68
C LEU A 12 -7.77 -44.35 -44.52
N ALA A 13 -8.44 -43.33 -43.96
CA ALA A 13 -8.69 -42.05 -44.62
C ALA A 13 -7.41 -41.20 -44.71
N LEU A 14 -6.59 -41.20 -43.65
CA LEU A 14 -5.28 -40.55 -43.68
C LEU A 14 -4.32 -41.18 -44.72
N CYS A 15 -4.44 -42.49 -44.98
CA CYS A 15 -3.71 -43.16 -46.05
C CYS A 15 -4.21 -42.89 -47.46
N LEU A 16 -5.41 -42.24 -47.59
CA LEU A 16 -6.05 -41.96 -48.86
C LEU A 16 -5.99 -40.47 -49.29
N GLY A 17 -5.24 -39.63 -48.53
CA GLY A 17 -4.89 -38.27 -48.97
C GLY A 17 -6.05 -37.24 -48.94
N PHE A 18 -7.04 -37.40 -48.07
CA PHE A 18 -8.03 -36.34 -47.83
C PHE A 18 -7.48 -35.40 -46.72
N GLY A 19 -7.12 -34.18 -47.12
CA GLY A 19 -6.63 -33.15 -46.24
C GLY A 19 -7.74 -32.67 -45.27
N LEU A 20 -7.60 -33.06 -44.00
CA LEU A 20 -8.45 -32.59 -42.91
C LEU A 20 -7.70 -31.51 -42.14
N SER A 21 -8.27 -30.30 -42.02
CA SER A 21 -7.61 -29.21 -41.30
C SER A 21 -7.79 -29.33 -39.79
N VAL A 22 -6.70 -29.10 -39.04
CA VAL A 22 -6.74 -29.07 -37.58
C VAL A 22 -7.25 -27.70 -37.11
N GLN A 23 -8.47 -27.66 -36.61
CA GLN A 23 -9.11 -26.42 -36.15
C GLN A 23 -8.79 -26.11 -34.68
N LYS A 24 -8.48 -27.13 -33.87
CA LYS A 24 -8.17 -26.96 -32.46
C LYS A 24 -7.12 -27.97 -32.01
N ILE A 25 -6.26 -27.53 -31.10
CA ILE A 25 -5.23 -28.38 -30.46
C ILE A 25 -5.46 -28.27 -28.96
N GLY A 26 -5.66 -29.42 -28.30
CA GLY A 26 -5.90 -29.53 -26.87
C GLY A 26 -4.87 -30.41 -26.20
N PHE A 27 -4.63 -30.18 -24.94
CA PHE A 27 -3.72 -30.96 -24.10
C PHE A 27 -4.47 -31.45 -22.85
N ILE A 28 -4.24 -32.70 -22.47
CA ILE A 28 -4.71 -33.30 -21.23
C ILE A 28 -3.48 -33.86 -20.52
N ALA A 29 -3.03 -33.16 -19.50
CA ALA A 29 -1.92 -33.57 -18.66
C ALA A 29 -2.43 -33.98 -17.25
N ASP A 30 -1.71 -34.88 -16.58
CA ASP A 30 -1.96 -35.29 -15.19
C ASP A 30 -1.15 -34.44 -14.18
N PHE A 31 -0.48 -33.41 -14.64
CA PHE A 31 0.28 -32.42 -13.89
C PHE A 31 0.00 -31.00 -14.42
N ASP A 32 0.40 -29.98 -13.69
CA ASP A 32 0.21 -28.57 -14.06
C ASP A 32 1.21 -28.19 -15.17
N VAL A 33 0.70 -27.78 -16.34
CA VAL A 33 1.50 -27.39 -17.50
C VAL A 33 0.91 -26.15 -18.18
N ASP A 34 1.76 -25.23 -18.58
CA ASP A 34 1.35 -24.08 -19.39
C ASP A 34 1.05 -24.54 -20.83
N GLU A 35 -0.25 -24.70 -21.13
CA GLU A 35 -0.73 -25.15 -22.43
C GLU A 35 -0.27 -24.24 -23.58
N MET A 36 -0.11 -22.94 -23.33
CA MET A 36 0.30 -21.98 -24.35
C MET A 36 1.77 -22.14 -24.72
N GLN A 37 2.63 -22.33 -23.73
CA GLN A 37 4.06 -22.61 -23.97
C GLN A 37 4.26 -24.00 -24.59
N LEU A 38 3.45 -24.97 -24.18
CA LEU A 38 3.49 -26.32 -24.76
C LEU A 38 3.07 -26.32 -26.25
N LEU A 39 2.03 -25.55 -26.59
CA LEU A 39 1.62 -25.37 -27.96
C LEU A 39 2.72 -24.71 -28.80
N GLN A 40 3.36 -23.68 -28.26
CA GLN A 40 4.50 -23.03 -28.92
C GLN A 40 5.69 -24.00 -29.12
N ALA A 41 5.98 -24.82 -28.12
CA ALA A 41 7.04 -25.83 -28.19
C ALA A 41 6.74 -26.93 -29.22
N SER A 42 5.47 -27.28 -29.41
CA SER A 42 5.05 -28.28 -30.42
C SER A 42 5.30 -27.85 -31.86
N GLY A 43 5.35 -26.54 -32.12
CA GLY A 43 5.42 -25.97 -33.47
C GLY A 43 4.15 -26.12 -34.30
N LEU A 44 3.07 -26.67 -33.72
CA LEU A 44 1.78 -26.84 -34.41
C LEU A 44 0.95 -25.54 -34.39
N GLN A 45 0.19 -25.31 -35.47
CA GLN A 45 -0.66 -24.16 -35.62
C GLN A 45 -2.06 -24.62 -36.08
N THR A 46 -3.10 -23.96 -35.61
CA THR A 46 -4.47 -24.24 -36.05
C THR A 46 -4.69 -23.76 -37.49
N GLY A 47 -5.55 -24.46 -38.24
CA GLY A 47 -5.90 -24.13 -39.61
C GLY A 47 -5.01 -24.78 -40.67
N LEU A 48 -4.04 -25.60 -40.28
CA LEU A 48 -3.15 -26.32 -41.19
C LEU A 48 -3.49 -27.82 -41.25
N GLU A 49 -3.08 -28.45 -42.34
CA GLU A 49 -3.10 -29.91 -42.49
C GLU A 49 -1.77 -30.47 -42.04
N TYR A 50 -1.78 -31.58 -41.32
CA TYR A 50 -0.57 -32.22 -40.79
C TYR A 50 -0.46 -33.67 -41.25
N GLU A 51 0.73 -34.06 -41.61
CA GLU A 51 1.08 -35.46 -41.86
C GLU A 51 1.48 -36.16 -40.52
N PRO A 52 1.40 -37.49 -40.46
CA PRO A 52 1.83 -38.23 -39.25
C PRO A 52 3.29 -37.94 -38.83
N ALA A 53 4.14 -37.58 -39.77
CA ALA A 53 5.53 -37.19 -39.51
C ALA A 53 5.62 -35.87 -38.72
N ASP A 54 4.76 -34.88 -39.05
CA ASP A 54 4.70 -33.59 -38.37
C ASP A 54 4.23 -33.74 -36.92
N VAL A 55 3.23 -34.61 -36.72
CA VAL A 55 2.69 -34.92 -35.39
C VAL A 55 3.75 -35.60 -34.51
N ASN A 56 4.55 -36.53 -35.07
CA ASN A 56 5.64 -37.18 -34.36
C ASN A 56 6.75 -36.17 -34.00
N ALA A 57 7.10 -35.29 -34.94
CA ALA A 57 8.08 -34.22 -34.68
C ALA A 57 7.58 -33.28 -33.56
N ALA A 58 6.31 -32.94 -33.54
CA ALA A 58 5.71 -32.15 -32.48
C ALA A 58 5.74 -32.85 -31.11
N ILE A 59 5.47 -34.15 -31.08
CA ILE A 59 5.57 -34.97 -29.85
C ILE A 59 7.02 -34.96 -29.33
N ASP A 60 8.01 -35.11 -30.18
CA ASP A 60 9.40 -35.08 -29.76
C ASP A 60 9.84 -33.69 -29.30
N ALA A 61 9.37 -32.63 -29.96
CA ALA A 61 9.61 -31.26 -29.55
C ALA A 61 8.98 -30.94 -28.18
N MET A 62 7.73 -31.30 -27.98
CA MET A 62 7.06 -31.19 -26.67
C MET A 62 7.76 -31.98 -25.57
N ARG A 63 8.19 -33.20 -25.87
CA ARG A 63 8.95 -34.03 -24.92
C ARG A 63 10.26 -33.38 -24.55
N ASN A 64 11.02 -32.88 -25.50
CA ASN A 64 12.28 -32.18 -25.24
C ASN A 64 12.08 -30.90 -24.42
N TRP A 65 10.99 -30.18 -24.67
CA TRP A 65 10.64 -28.99 -23.87
C TRP A 65 10.27 -29.36 -22.44
N LEU A 66 9.39 -30.36 -22.26
CA LEU A 66 8.98 -30.84 -20.93
C LEU A 66 10.17 -31.39 -20.13
N GLN A 67 11.09 -32.06 -20.78
CA GLN A 67 12.34 -32.53 -20.13
C GLN A 67 13.18 -31.38 -19.59
N LYS A 68 13.29 -30.28 -20.37
CA LYS A 68 14.03 -29.06 -19.94
C LYS A 68 13.33 -28.26 -18.86
N THR A 69 12.01 -28.35 -18.78
CA THR A 69 11.19 -27.60 -17.80
C THR A 69 10.89 -28.40 -16.52
N GLY A 70 11.54 -29.56 -16.34
CA GLY A 70 11.48 -30.32 -15.08
C GLY A 70 10.63 -31.60 -15.11
N HIS A 71 10.17 -32.01 -16.27
CA HIS A 71 9.39 -33.23 -16.49
C HIS A 71 10.14 -34.26 -17.36
N PRO A 72 11.25 -34.85 -16.87
CA PRO A 72 12.16 -35.65 -17.69
C PRO A 72 11.57 -36.99 -18.18
N PHE A 73 10.51 -37.49 -17.56
CA PHE A 73 9.96 -38.81 -17.86
C PHE A 73 8.47 -38.79 -18.25
N VAL A 74 8.12 -37.84 -19.10
CA VAL A 74 6.78 -37.76 -19.64
C VAL A 74 6.57 -38.72 -20.79
N LYS A 75 5.41 -39.36 -20.81
CA LYS A 75 4.91 -40.09 -21.95
C LYS A 75 3.83 -39.28 -22.63
N ILE A 76 4.08 -38.90 -23.86
CA ILE A 76 3.09 -38.25 -24.71
C ILE A 76 2.51 -39.33 -25.62
N TYR A 77 1.21 -39.51 -25.53
CA TYR A 77 0.50 -40.46 -26.37
C TYR A 77 0.19 -39.83 -27.74
N ASN A 78 0.02 -40.67 -28.75
CA ASN A 78 -0.50 -40.19 -30.03
C ASN A 78 -1.83 -39.47 -29.82
N PRO A 79 -2.02 -38.32 -30.48
CA PRO A 79 -3.21 -37.51 -30.23
C PRO A 79 -4.48 -38.24 -30.61
N GLU A 80 -5.53 -38.01 -29.85
CA GLU A 80 -6.88 -38.39 -30.20
C GLU A 80 -7.42 -37.36 -31.18
N LEU A 81 -8.01 -37.84 -32.28
CA LEU A 81 -8.62 -37.01 -33.32
C LEU A 81 -10.12 -36.95 -33.05
N ILE A 82 -10.61 -35.75 -32.73
CA ILE A 82 -12.02 -35.51 -32.42
C ILE A 82 -12.63 -34.66 -33.55
N PRO A 83 -13.59 -35.17 -34.32
CA PRO A 83 -14.25 -34.38 -35.38
C PRO A 83 -15.06 -33.22 -34.75
N LEU A 84 -14.82 -31.99 -35.21
CA LEU A 84 -15.53 -30.80 -34.80
C LEU A 84 -16.56 -30.34 -35.84
N SER A 85 -16.27 -30.59 -37.15
CA SER A 85 -17.13 -30.26 -38.30
C SER A 85 -16.88 -31.27 -39.43
N GLU A 86 -17.60 -31.15 -40.55
CA GLU A 86 -17.39 -32.03 -41.72
C GLU A 86 -15.96 -31.97 -42.28
N ASP A 87 -15.28 -30.81 -42.15
CA ASP A 87 -13.93 -30.56 -42.67
C ASP A 87 -12.91 -30.19 -41.60
N GLY A 88 -13.24 -30.29 -40.31
CA GLY A 88 -12.36 -29.81 -39.21
C GLY A 88 -12.23 -30.77 -38.03
N MET A 89 -11.04 -30.82 -37.45
CA MET A 89 -10.69 -31.75 -36.35
C MET A 89 -10.01 -31.04 -35.20
N GLU A 90 -10.18 -31.62 -33.99
CA GLU A 90 -9.40 -31.29 -32.81
C GLU A 90 -8.35 -32.39 -32.58
N LEU A 91 -7.10 -31.98 -32.42
CA LEU A 91 -6.02 -32.85 -31.94
C LEU A 91 -5.90 -32.74 -30.42
N VAL A 92 -6.13 -33.82 -29.70
CA VAL A 92 -5.98 -33.84 -28.24
C VAL A 92 -4.80 -34.73 -27.84
N PHE A 93 -3.73 -34.11 -27.34
CA PHE A 93 -2.55 -34.81 -26.83
C PHE A 93 -2.78 -35.18 -25.36
N ARG A 94 -2.58 -36.47 -25.03
CA ARG A 94 -2.59 -36.94 -23.65
C ARG A 94 -1.15 -37.08 -23.17
N ILE A 95 -0.84 -36.41 -22.08
CA ILE A 95 0.50 -36.36 -21.49
C ILE A 95 0.42 -36.95 -20.09
N GLN A 96 1.25 -37.94 -19.80
CA GLN A 96 1.32 -38.59 -18.49
C GLN A 96 2.75 -38.59 -17.98
N GLU A 97 2.91 -38.21 -16.72
CA GLU A 97 4.21 -38.32 -16.05
C GLU A 97 4.38 -39.74 -15.50
N GLN A 98 5.35 -40.50 -16.01
CA GLN A 98 5.56 -41.89 -15.64
C GLN A 98 6.32 -42.07 -14.33
N VAL A 99 6.71 -40.98 -13.64
CA VAL A 99 7.77 -41.00 -12.62
C VAL A 99 7.38 -40.47 -11.25
N SER A 100 6.11 -40.34 -10.96
CA SER A 100 5.68 -39.89 -9.62
C SER A 100 6.10 -40.82 -8.46
N ALA A 101 6.57 -42.02 -8.73
CA ALA A 101 6.96 -43.00 -7.74
C ALA A 101 8.49 -43.24 -7.61
N GLN A 102 9.32 -42.76 -8.51
CA GLN A 102 10.76 -42.99 -8.41
C GLN A 102 11.41 -41.94 -7.48
N ARG A 103 12.20 -42.44 -6.54
CA ARG A 103 12.94 -41.63 -5.57
C ARG A 103 14.38 -41.46 -6.04
N CYS A 104 14.94 -40.27 -5.85
CA CYS A 104 16.33 -39.97 -6.18
C CYS A 104 17.04 -39.32 -4.99
N ARG A 105 18.33 -39.56 -4.88
CA ARG A 105 19.24 -38.79 -4.03
C ARG A 105 19.59 -37.50 -4.73
N VAL A 106 19.85 -36.45 -3.97
CA VAL A 106 20.23 -35.16 -4.53
C VAL A 106 21.68 -34.85 -4.18
N LYS A 107 22.47 -34.52 -5.18
CA LYS A 107 23.83 -33.96 -5.04
C LYS A 107 23.87 -32.56 -5.59
N PHE A 108 24.70 -31.72 -4.99
CA PHE A 108 24.86 -30.32 -5.40
C PHE A 108 26.26 -30.08 -5.95
N ARG A 109 26.33 -29.24 -7.01
CA ARG A 109 27.58 -28.76 -7.59
C ARG A 109 27.54 -27.25 -7.71
N GLY A 110 28.69 -26.57 -7.50
CA GLY A 110 28.80 -25.13 -7.68
C GLY A 110 28.53 -24.29 -6.44
N LEU A 111 28.33 -24.91 -5.28
CA LEU A 111 28.18 -24.22 -4.00
C LEU A 111 29.48 -23.48 -3.62
N ARG A 112 29.38 -22.21 -3.27
CA ARG A 112 30.48 -21.35 -2.76
C ARG A 112 30.07 -20.62 -1.49
N TYR A 113 28.85 -20.08 -1.45
CA TYR A 113 28.29 -19.37 -0.30
C TYR A 113 27.80 -20.35 0.77
N PHE A 114 27.02 -21.33 0.35
CA PHE A 114 26.58 -22.39 1.25
C PHE A 114 27.56 -23.58 1.23
N THR A 115 27.79 -24.17 2.39
CA THR A 115 28.26 -25.56 2.45
C THR A 115 27.08 -26.50 2.18
N GLU A 116 27.34 -27.68 1.61
CA GLU A 116 26.27 -28.66 1.36
C GLU A 116 25.53 -29.03 2.66
N ALA A 117 26.26 -29.23 3.75
CA ALA A 117 25.64 -29.52 5.06
C ALA A 117 24.68 -28.41 5.51
N LYS A 118 25.08 -27.13 5.35
CA LYS A 118 24.23 -26.00 5.73
C LYS A 118 22.99 -25.88 4.84
N LEU A 119 23.15 -26.11 3.54
CA LEU A 119 22.02 -26.08 2.62
C LEU A 119 21.02 -27.21 2.93
N ARG A 120 21.52 -28.43 3.20
CA ARG A 120 20.69 -29.55 3.63
C ARG A 120 19.94 -29.28 4.94
N GLU A 121 20.61 -28.66 5.92
CA GLU A 121 19.98 -28.24 7.18
C GLU A 121 18.82 -27.25 6.95
N ILE A 122 19.04 -26.21 6.15
CA ILE A 122 18.01 -25.20 5.83
C ILE A 122 16.82 -25.83 5.11
N LEU A 123 17.07 -26.75 4.18
CA LEU A 123 16.03 -27.44 3.42
C LEU A 123 15.38 -28.60 4.17
N ILE A 124 15.88 -28.93 5.37
CA ILE A 124 15.45 -30.08 6.19
C ILE A 124 15.63 -31.40 5.41
N LEU A 125 16.77 -31.53 4.75
CA LEU A 125 17.14 -32.72 3.98
C LEU A 125 18.18 -33.54 4.75
N GLY A 126 17.88 -34.79 5.04
CA GLY A 126 18.88 -35.73 5.58
C GLY A 126 20.04 -35.98 4.61
N GLU A 127 21.20 -36.44 5.13
CA GLU A 127 22.39 -36.72 4.29
C GLU A 127 22.10 -37.68 3.12
N ASN A 128 21.26 -38.70 3.36
CA ASN A 128 20.86 -39.71 2.37
C ASN A 128 19.37 -39.64 2.03
N ALA A 129 18.75 -38.45 2.16
CA ALA A 129 17.34 -38.30 1.86
C ALA A 129 17.07 -38.61 0.39
N GLU A 130 16.13 -39.50 0.17
CA GLU A 130 15.59 -39.79 -1.16
C GLU A 130 14.27 -39.05 -1.33
N LEU A 131 14.18 -38.23 -2.38
CA LEU A 131 13.00 -37.47 -2.73
C LEU A 131 12.33 -38.03 -3.97
N PRO A 132 11.00 -37.97 -4.06
CA PRO A 132 10.33 -38.23 -5.34
C PRO A 132 10.89 -37.31 -6.42
N LEU A 133 11.13 -37.85 -7.60
CA LEU A 133 11.70 -37.06 -8.71
C LEU A 133 10.79 -35.86 -9.06
N ALA A 134 9.48 -36.00 -8.89
CA ALA A 134 8.50 -34.92 -9.07
C ALA A 134 8.67 -33.74 -8.07
N GLU A 135 9.40 -33.94 -6.97
CA GLU A 135 9.67 -32.85 -6.00
C GLU A 135 10.95 -32.07 -6.31
N ILE A 136 11.76 -32.49 -7.26
CA ILE A 136 13.00 -31.81 -7.64
C ILE A 136 12.76 -30.36 -8.07
N PRO A 137 11.78 -30.02 -8.92
CA PRO A 137 11.51 -28.63 -9.26
C PRO A 137 11.20 -27.77 -8.05
N ARG A 138 10.34 -28.26 -7.14
CA ARG A 138 10.02 -27.53 -5.88
C ARG A 138 11.23 -27.35 -4.96
N LEU A 139 12.13 -28.34 -4.95
CA LEU A 139 13.39 -28.24 -4.21
C LEU A 139 14.28 -27.15 -4.83
N MET A 140 14.38 -27.10 -6.15
CA MET A 140 15.14 -26.08 -6.86
C MET A 140 14.60 -24.67 -6.55
N ASP A 141 13.29 -24.47 -6.57
CA ASP A 141 12.66 -23.20 -6.20
C ASP A 141 12.99 -22.81 -4.75
N ARG A 142 12.87 -23.74 -3.80
CA ARG A 142 13.24 -23.48 -2.41
C ARG A 142 14.70 -23.10 -2.23
N ILE A 143 15.60 -23.71 -2.99
CA ILE A 143 17.03 -23.35 -2.99
C ILE A 143 17.22 -21.95 -3.55
N LEU A 144 16.57 -21.61 -4.66
CA LEU A 144 16.62 -20.26 -5.23
C LEU A 144 16.09 -19.21 -4.27
N ASP A 145 14.97 -19.48 -3.60
CA ASP A 145 14.42 -18.58 -2.58
C ASP A 145 15.43 -18.29 -1.47
N GLU A 146 16.18 -19.32 -1.01
CA GLU A 146 17.21 -19.14 0.01
C GLU A 146 18.40 -18.29 -0.48
N TYR A 147 18.77 -18.39 -1.74
CA TYR A 147 19.75 -17.49 -2.37
C TYR A 147 19.21 -16.08 -2.52
N HIS A 148 17.97 -15.93 -2.99
CA HIS A 148 17.32 -14.62 -3.17
C HIS A 148 17.19 -13.87 -1.84
N LEU A 149 16.80 -14.56 -0.76
CA LEU A 149 16.72 -13.96 0.57
C LEU A 149 18.07 -13.39 1.06
N ARG A 150 19.18 -13.82 0.46
CA ARG A 150 20.53 -13.34 0.78
C ARG A 150 21.11 -12.41 -0.28
N GLY A 151 20.28 -11.96 -1.22
CA GLY A 151 20.63 -11.00 -2.25
C GLY A 151 21.30 -11.58 -3.49
N TYR A 152 21.34 -12.91 -3.66
CA TYR A 152 21.83 -13.56 -4.87
C TYR A 152 20.69 -13.69 -5.90
N LEU A 153 20.16 -12.57 -6.39
CA LEU A 153 18.98 -12.54 -7.25
C LEU A 153 19.21 -13.13 -8.65
N PHE A 154 20.47 -13.30 -9.04
CA PHE A 154 20.86 -13.89 -10.32
C PHE A 154 21.33 -15.35 -10.18
N ALA A 155 21.08 -15.97 -9.02
CA ALA A 155 21.33 -17.37 -8.85
C ALA A 155 20.47 -18.19 -9.81
N SER A 156 21.05 -19.25 -10.36
CA SER A 156 20.34 -20.19 -11.21
C SER A 156 20.67 -21.63 -10.84
N ILE A 157 19.72 -22.51 -11.02
CA ILE A 157 19.87 -23.94 -10.75
C ILE A 157 19.41 -24.70 -11.97
N GLN A 158 20.17 -25.72 -12.36
CA GLN A 158 19.83 -26.60 -13.45
C GLN A 158 20.01 -28.05 -13.01
N LEU A 159 19.16 -28.95 -13.50
CA LEU A 159 19.38 -30.38 -13.41
C LEU A 159 20.44 -30.75 -14.44
N ASP A 160 21.66 -31.06 -13.98
CA ASP A 160 22.80 -31.34 -14.81
C ASP A 160 22.77 -32.76 -15.36
N SER A 161 22.51 -33.74 -14.48
CA SER A 161 22.42 -35.16 -14.85
C SER A 161 21.52 -35.95 -13.92
N LEU A 162 21.00 -37.06 -14.43
CA LEU A 162 20.35 -38.12 -13.66
C LEU A 162 21.19 -39.39 -13.81
N GLU A 163 21.93 -39.75 -12.77
CA GLU A 163 22.78 -40.93 -12.74
C GLU A 163 22.00 -42.13 -12.23
N LEU A 164 22.20 -43.29 -12.86
CA LEU A 164 21.52 -44.56 -12.57
C LEU A 164 22.40 -45.53 -11.79
N GLU A 165 23.60 -45.16 -11.38
CA GLU A 165 24.51 -45.98 -10.60
C GLU A 165 24.05 -46.01 -9.12
N ASP A 166 23.79 -47.19 -8.56
CA ASP A 166 23.29 -47.40 -7.19
C ASP A 166 21.98 -46.66 -6.80
N GLY A 167 21.05 -46.53 -7.75
CA GLY A 167 19.77 -45.80 -7.59
C GLY A 167 19.83 -44.46 -8.35
N PHE A 168 18.64 -43.79 -8.43
CA PHE A 168 18.61 -42.50 -9.11
C PHE A 168 19.30 -41.42 -8.27
N THR A 169 20.24 -40.71 -8.86
CA THR A 169 20.90 -39.52 -8.27
C THR A 169 20.71 -38.34 -9.20
N ALA A 170 20.04 -37.29 -8.71
CA ALA A 170 19.88 -36.01 -9.41
C ALA A 170 21.04 -35.08 -9.03
N LEU A 171 21.83 -34.67 -10.00
CA LEU A 171 22.90 -33.69 -9.83
C LEU A 171 22.36 -32.30 -10.16
N LEU A 172 22.24 -31.44 -9.14
CA LEU A 172 21.82 -30.05 -9.29
C LEU A 172 23.04 -29.14 -9.41
N ALA A 173 23.22 -28.51 -10.57
CA ALA A 173 24.26 -27.52 -10.80
C ALA A 173 23.74 -26.14 -10.42
N ILE A 174 24.39 -25.51 -9.45
CA ILE A 174 24.04 -24.20 -8.92
C ILE A 174 25.07 -23.18 -9.42
N THR A 175 24.58 -22.10 -10.01
CA THR A 175 25.39 -20.93 -10.36
C THR A 175 24.91 -19.79 -9.47
N GLU A 176 25.65 -19.50 -8.40
CA GLU A 176 25.21 -18.52 -7.38
C GLU A 176 25.22 -17.08 -7.90
N GLY A 177 26.13 -16.75 -8.81
CA GLY A 177 26.34 -15.39 -9.27
C GLY A 177 26.98 -14.51 -8.18
N LYS A 178 26.73 -13.19 -8.28
CA LYS A 178 27.11 -12.20 -7.27
C LYS A 178 25.86 -11.67 -6.57
N GLN A 179 26.03 -11.21 -5.32
CA GLN A 179 24.98 -10.49 -4.61
C GLN A 179 24.64 -9.18 -5.32
N LEU A 180 23.37 -8.79 -5.31
CA LEU A 180 22.94 -7.51 -5.84
C LEU A 180 23.42 -6.38 -4.91
N LYS A 181 24.46 -5.66 -5.34
CA LYS A 181 24.99 -4.44 -4.70
C LYS A 181 25.03 -3.32 -5.73
N PRO A 182 23.95 -2.53 -5.88
CA PRO A 182 23.90 -1.54 -6.94
C PRO A 182 24.92 -0.42 -6.74
N GLU A 183 25.79 -0.26 -7.71
CA GLU A 183 26.70 0.88 -7.87
C GLU A 183 26.16 1.85 -8.91
N LYS A 184 25.28 1.36 -9.80
CA LYS A 184 24.67 2.14 -10.88
C LYS A 184 23.15 2.04 -10.83
N TYR A 185 22.51 3.17 -11.08
CA TYR A 185 21.07 3.31 -11.12
C TYR A 185 20.67 3.80 -12.51
N TYR A 186 19.75 3.10 -13.14
CA TYR A 186 19.11 3.53 -14.39
C TYR A 186 17.69 3.99 -14.08
N PHE A 187 17.20 4.98 -14.82
CA PHE A 187 15.91 5.60 -14.56
C PHE A 187 15.09 5.67 -15.84
N GLN A 188 13.79 5.44 -15.68
CA GLN A 188 12.83 5.57 -16.77
C GLN A 188 11.54 6.21 -16.26
N GLY A 189 11.04 7.23 -16.98
CA GLY A 189 9.77 7.88 -16.69
C GLY A 189 9.85 9.08 -15.75
N ASN A 190 11.01 9.38 -15.17
CA ASN A 190 11.27 10.53 -14.28
C ASN A 190 11.47 11.82 -15.08
N LYS A 191 10.39 12.48 -15.49
CA LYS A 191 10.45 13.73 -16.27
C LYS A 191 10.79 14.95 -15.41
N HIS A 192 10.31 14.97 -14.15
CA HIS A 192 10.45 16.08 -13.21
C HIS A 192 11.24 15.67 -11.97
N THR A 193 11.06 14.44 -11.48
CA THR A 193 11.74 13.96 -10.28
C THR A 193 13.21 13.69 -10.59
N ARG A 194 14.09 14.24 -9.77
CA ARG A 194 15.54 14.03 -9.92
C ARG A 194 15.93 12.61 -9.56
N GLU A 195 16.90 12.07 -10.28
CA GLU A 195 17.45 10.73 -10.03
C GLU A 195 17.90 10.53 -8.57
N LYS A 196 18.63 11.51 -8.02
CA LYS A 196 19.06 11.50 -6.61
C LYS A 196 17.89 11.41 -5.65
N THR A 197 16.78 12.07 -5.97
CA THR A 197 15.57 12.00 -5.17
C THR A 197 14.98 10.60 -5.15
N LEU A 198 14.94 9.92 -6.31
CA LEU A 198 14.45 8.55 -6.40
C LEU A 198 15.33 7.56 -5.62
N VAL A 199 16.66 7.67 -5.71
CA VAL A 199 17.59 6.84 -4.93
C VAL A 199 17.38 7.05 -3.43
N LYS A 200 17.23 8.31 -2.99
CA LYS A 200 16.94 8.65 -1.60
C LYS A 200 15.61 8.07 -1.12
N LEU A 201 14.53 8.22 -1.91
CA LEU A 201 13.21 7.67 -1.59
C LEU A 201 13.23 6.15 -1.54
N ALA A 202 13.97 5.50 -2.44
CA ALA A 202 14.17 4.05 -2.41
C ALA A 202 14.86 3.58 -1.12
N GLY A 203 15.58 4.46 -0.41
CA GLY A 203 16.35 4.11 0.77
C GLY A 203 17.57 3.23 0.45
N PHE A 204 18.07 3.34 -0.77
CA PHE A 204 19.28 2.62 -1.18
C PHE A 204 20.49 3.27 -0.55
N SER A 205 21.31 2.44 0.09
CA SER A 205 22.58 2.83 0.68
C SER A 205 23.73 2.20 -0.11
N PRO A 206 24.83 2.91 -0.33
CA PRO A 206 26.02 2.33 -0.93
C PRO A 206 26.45 1.06 -0.18
N GLU A 207 26.91 0.05 -0.92
CA GLU A 207 27.40 -1.23 -0.38
C GLU A 207 26.34 -2.15 0.27
N LYS A 208 25.11 -1.71 0.43
CA LYS A 208 24.05 -2.58 0.95
C LYS A 208 23.67 -3.64 -0.07
N VAL A 209 23.69 -4.91 0.36
CA VAL A 209 23.11 -6.01 -0.43
C VAL A 209 21.61 -5.87 -0.43
N LEU A 210 21.00 -5.85 -1.61
CA LEU A 210 19.56 -5.77 -1.76
C LEU A 210 18.94 -7.17 -1.88
N THR A 211 17.92 -7.40 -1.08
CA THR A 211 17.04 -8.57 -1.12
C THR A 211 15.75 -8.23 -1.85
N PRO A 212 14.92 -9.22 -2.24
CA PRO A 212 13.58 -8.96 -2.79
C PRO A 212 12.72 -8.08 -1.87
N GLN A 213 12.85 -8.27 -0.56
CA GLN A 213 12.15 -7.47 0.42
C GLN A 213 12.63 -6.01 0.43
N ASP A 214 13.94 -5.75 0.25
CA ASP A 214 14.46 -4.39 0.15
C ASP A 214 13.95 -3.69 -1.10
N ILE A 215 13.87 -4.40 -2.22
CA ILE A 215 13.31 -3.88 -3.48
C ILE A 215 11.83 -3.53 -3.28
N GLN A 216 11.03 -4.42 -2.72
CA GLN A 216 9.62 -4.18 -2.45
C GLN A 216 9.41 -3.00 -1.50
N ASN A 217 10.25 -2.88 -0.46
CA ASN A 217 10.21 -1.74 0.46
C ASN A 217 10.55 -0.43 -0.26
N ALA A 218 11.55 -0.45 -1.15
CA ALA A 218 11.93 0.71 -1.94
C ALA A 218 10.80 1.16 -2.90
N GLU A 219 10.15 0.22 -3.56
CA GLU A 219 8.96 0.49 -4.39
C GLU A 219 7.84 1.12 -3.56
N ASN A 220 7.53 0.55 -2.40
CA ASN A 220 6.51 1.06 -1.50
C ASN A 220 6.84 2.47 -1.00
N ASN A 221 8.11 2.74 -0.67
CA ASN A 221 8.56 4.07 -0.25
C ASN A 221 8.37 5.11 -1.35
N ILE A 222 8.72 4.79 -2.59
CA ILE A 222 8.50 5.67 -3.75
C ILE A 222 7.00 5.85 -4.00
N LEU A 223 6.20 4.78 -3.97
CA LEU A 223 4.75 4.80 -4.15
C LEU A 223 4.00 5.51 -3.00
N SER A 224 4.63 5.69 -1.84
CA SER A 224 4.04 6.47 -0.75
C SER A 224 3.89 7.95 -1.10
N LYS A 225 4.61 8.42 -2.13
CA LYS A 225 4.52 9.80 -2.61
C LYS A 225 3.33 9.96 -3.55
N THR A 226 2.43 10.88 -3.22
CA THR A 226 1.18 11.09 -3.97
C THR A 226 1.39 11.55 -5.41
N TYR A 227 2.56 12.10 -5.72
CA TYR A 227 2.96 12.50 -7.07
C TYR A 227 3.60 11.37 -7.90
N ILE A 228 3.61 10.12 -7.40
CA ILE A 228 4.03 8.93 -8.14
C ILE A 228 2.84 7.97 -8.27
N GLU A 229 2.47 7.64 -9.50
CA GLU A 229 1.35 6.73 -9.80
C GLU A 229 1.76 5.27 -9.85
N SER A 230 2.96 4.98 -10.35
CA SER A 230 3.52 3.63 -10.38
C SER A 230 5.04 3.64 -10.19
N CYS A 231 5.54 2.58 -9.59
CA CYS A 231 6.97 2.34 -9.42
C CYS A 231 7.24 0.84 -9.59
N GLN A 232 8.30 0.52 -10.32
CA GLN A 232 8.82 -0.83 -10.50
C GLN A 232 10.35 -0.77 -10.49
N ILE A 233 10.98 -1.63 -9.70
CA ILE A 233 12.43 -1.68 -9.56
C ILE A 233 12.91 -3.04 -10.04
N GLU A 234 13.67 -3.05 -11.11
CA GLU A 234 14.19 -4.26 -11.76
C GLU A 234 15.70 -4.37 -11.59
N PRO A 235 16.21 -5.47 -11.01
CA PRO A 235 17.62 -5.79 -11.09
C PRO A 235 18.04 -6.03 -12.54
N VAL A 236 19.05 -5.30 -13.02
CA VAL A 236 19.59 -5.45 -14.40
C VAL A 236 20.78 -6.39 -14.41
N ASP A 237 21.68 -6.18 -13.49
CA ASP A 237 22.86 -7.01 -13.22
C ASP A 237 23.23 -6.89 -11.72
N PRO A 238 24.21 -7.67 -11.21
CA PRO A 238 24.60 -7.62 -9.80
C PRO A 238 25.05 -6.25 -9.29
N GLY A 239 25.44 -5.34 -10.17
CA GLY A 239 25.91 -3.97 -9.84
C GLY A 239 24.91 -2.88 -10.21
N SER A 240 23.74 -3.21 -10.78
CA SER A 240 22.83 -2.18 -11.27
C SER A 240 21.35 -2.53 -11.14
N VAL A 241 20.54 -1.50 -10.95
CA VAL A 241 19.07 -1.59 -10.93
C VAL A 241 18.45 -0.53 -11.84
N LEU A 242 17.31 -0.85 -12.43
CA LEU A 242 16.49 0.06 -13.21
C LEU A 242 15.25 0.44 -12.39
N ILE A 243 15.05 1.74 -12.16
CA ILE A 243 13.90 2.32 -11.48
C ILE A 243 12.98 2.90 -12.55
N LYS A 244 11.82 2.27 -12.75
CA LYS A 244 10.77 2.72 -13.67
C LYS A 244 9.67 3.39 -12.85
N ILE A 245 9.31 4.61 -13.19
CA ILE A 245 8.21 5.33 -12.54
C ILE A 245 7.23 5.92 -13.55
N THR A 246 6.02 6.13 -13.09
CA THR A 246 5.06 7.02 -13.76
C THR A 246 4.74 8.15 -12.79
N GLU A 247 5.04 9.38 -13.21
CA GLU A 247 4.75 10.57 -12.43
C GLU A 247 3.28 10.98 -12.59
N GLY A 248 2.65 11.31 -11.47
CA GLY A 248 1.31 11.86 -11.40
C GLY A 248 1.30 13.39 -11.38
N LYS A 249 0.21 13.95 -10.88
CA LYS A 249 0.05 15.39 -10.75
C LYS A 249 0.90 15.94 -9.60
N MET A 250 1.66 17.00 -9.86
CA MET A 250 2.51 17.68 -8.86
C MET A 250 1.93 19.00 -8.38
N THR A 251 0.87 19.46 -9.01
CA THR A 251 0.17 20.70 -8.61
C THR A 251 -1.32 20.39 -8.54
N SER A 252 -1.96 20.76 -7.44
CA SER A 252 -3.41 20.74 -7.32
C SER A 252 -3.93 22.09 -6.85
N LEU A 253 -5.06 22.48 -7.41
CA LEU A 253 -5.85 23.61 -6.99
C LEU A 253 -7.29 23.10 -6.80
N GLU A 254 -7.77 23.20 -5.58
CA GLU A 254 -9.10 22.74 -5.20
C GLU A 254 -9.79 23.81 -4.39
N GLY A 255 -11.06 24.00 -4.61
CA GLY A 255 -11.79 24.95 -3.81
C GLY A 255 -13.23 25.16 -4.25
N VAL A 256 -13.99 25.71 -3.33
CA VAL A 256 -15.35 26.17 -3.55
C VAL A 256 -15.47 27.56 -2.97
N LEU A 257 -15.97 28.49 -3.76
CA LEU A 257 -16.27 29.85 -3.33
C LEU A 257 -17.79 30.05 -3.35
N GLY A 258 -18.31 30.62 -2.31
CA GLY A 258 -19.70 30.97 -2.14
C GLY A 258 -19.85 32.42 -1.65
N PHE A 259 -21.06 32.95 -1.77
CA PHE A 259 -21.41 34.26 -1.22
C PHE A 259 -22.49 34.04 -0.17
N THR A 260 -22.26 34.58 1.02
CA THR A 260 -23.20 34.53 2.12
C THR A 260 -23.50 35.95 2.58
N ARG A 261 -24.74 36.24 2.88
CA ARG A 261 -25.13 37.53 3.43
C ARG A 261 -25.08 37.48 4.96
N VAL A 262 -24.14 38.24 5.53
CA VAL A 262 -23.97 38.36 6.99
C VAL A 262 -24.15 39.80 7.38
N LYS A 263 -25.08 40.08 8.35
CA LYS A 263 -25.37 41.46 8.83
C LYS A 263 -25.48 42.46 7.66
N ASP A 264 -26.27 42.15 6.63
CA ASP A 264 -26.50 42.94 5.39
C ASP A 264 -25.29 43.20 4.51
N LYS A 265 -24.18 42.52 4.71
CA LYS A 265 -23.01 42.54 3.83
C LYS A 265 -22.85 41.20 3.12
N ASN A 266 -22.53 41.26 1.82
CA ASN A 266 -22.15 40.06 1.09
C ASN A 266 -20.71 39.69 1.45
N GLU A 267 -20.52 38.52 2.04
CA GLU A 267 -19.21 37.98 2.38
C GLU A 267 -18.89 36.79 1.47
N ILE A 268 -17.64 36.72 1.04
CA ILE A 268 -17.11 35.54 0.35
C ILE A 268 -16.83 34.49 1.42
N THR A 269 -17.41 33.31 1.25
CA THR A 269 -17.15 32.12 2.06
C THR A 269 -16.64 31.00 1.19
N GLY A 270 -15.97 30.03 1.77
CA GLY A 270 -15.48 28.87 1.03
C GLY A 270 -14.15 28.35 1.52
N HIS A 271 -13.55 27.52 0.72
CA HIS A 271 -12.20 27.02 0.94
C HIS A 271 -11.42 26.98 -0.37
N LEU A 272 -10.11 27.15 -0.27
CA LEU A 272 -9.16 27.04 -1.37
C LEU A 272 -7.93 26.30 -0.86
N ASN A 273 -7.57 25.21 -1.53
CA ASN A 273 -6.37 24.45 -1.27
C ASN A 273 -5.51 24.48 -2.53
N LEU A 274 -4.31 24.99 -2.39
CA LEU A 274 -3.30 25.00 -3.45
C LEU A 274 -2.10 24.21 -2.96
N SER A 275 -1.65 23.22 -3.72
CA SER A 275 -0.46 22.46 -3.39
C SER A 275 0.48 22.29 -4.58
N PHE A 276 1.76 22.34 -4.27
CA PHE A 276 2.86 22.07 -5.17
C PHE A 276 3.71 20.97 -4.54
N LEU A 277 3.71 19.81 -5.16
CA LEU A 277 4.47 18.65 -4.72
C LEU A 277 5.74 18.53 -5.55
N ASN A 278 6.74 17.89 -4.96
CA ASN A 278 8.00 17.59 -5.63
C ASN A 278 8.65 18.82 -6.30
N LEU A 279 8.64 19.96 -5.60
CA LEU A 279 9.24 21.20 -6.08
C LEU A 279 10.68 20.95 -6.52
N TRP A 280 10.99 21.41 -7.74
CA TRP A 280 12.29 21.20 -8.39
C TRP A 280 12.75 19.76 -8.47
N GLY A 281 11.82 18.80 -8.41
CA GLY A 281 12.12 17.37 -8.46
C GLY A 281 12.83 16.81 -7.22
N SER A 282 12.75 17.48 -6.08
CA SER A 282 13.52 17.19 -4.86
C SER A 282 12.68 16.72 -3.67
N ASP A 283 11.46 16.24 -3.90
CA ASP A 283 10.49 15.82 -2.86
C ASP A 283 10.12 16.95 -1.87
N ARG A 284 10.36 18.21 -2.22
CA ARG A 284 9.88 19.37 -1.47
C ARG A 284 8.43 19.66 -1.81
N ALA A 285 7.67 20.13 -0.83
CA ALA A 285 6.28 20.48 -1.07
C ALA A 285 5.93 21.82 -0.45
N LEU A 286 4.96 22.48 -1.07
CA LEU A 286 4.38 23.72 -0.60
C LEU A 286 2.86 23.60 -0.66
N ALA A 287 2.17 23.99 0.42
CA ALA A 287 0.72 24.02 0.46
C ALA A 287 0.23 25.34 1.02
N LEU A 288 -0.87 25.82 0.46
CA LEU A 288 -1.62 26.97 0.95
C LEU A 288 -3.07 26.54 1.13
N ASN A 289 -3.57 26.63 2.36
CA ASN A 289 -4.94 26.35 2.72
C ASN A 289 -5.62 27.64 3.17
N TRP A 290 -6.70 28.00 2.52
CA TRP A 290 -7.56 29.09 2.92
C TRP A 290 -8.97 28.60 3.12
N ARG A 291 -9.57 28.96 4.26
CA ARG A 291 -10.97 28.67 4.61
C ARG A 291 -11.61 29.90 5.21
N LYS A 292 -12.76 30.29 4.71
CA LYS A 292 -13.57 31.37 5.26
C LYS A 292 -15.01 30.89 5.47
N LEU A 293 -15.44 30.91 6.70
CA LEU A 293 -16.83 30.70 7.13
C LEU A 293 -17.41 32.02 7.66
N PRO A 294 -18.73 32.14 7.86
CA PRO A 294 -19.33 33.40 8.33
C PRO A 294 -18.74 33.94 9.64
N GLN A 295 -18.28 33.06 10.52
CA GLN A 295 -17.77 33.44 11.83
C GLN A 295 -16.31 33.11 12.06
N SER A 296 -15.65 32.44 11.13
CA SER A 296 -14.25 32.04 11.28
C SER A 296 -13.49 32.09 9.97
N SER A 297 -12.18 32.31 10.05
CA SER A 297 -11.27 32.18 8.93
C SER A 297 -9.99 31.49 9.33
N LEU A 298 -9.40 30.75 8.37
CA LEU A 298 -8.10 30.10 8.49
C LEU A 298 -7.31 30.36 7.22
N LEU A 299 -6.08 30.82 7.37
CA LEU A 299 -5.07 30.83 6.34
C LEU A 299 -3.86 30.06 6.86
N GLU A 300 -3.47 29.00 6.16
CA GLU A 300 -2.32 28.19 6.51
C GLU A 300 -1.38 28.03 5.33
N PHE A 301 -0.10 28.19 5.59
CA PHE A 301 0.99 27.95 4.68
C PHE A 301 1.85 26.83 5.26
N ALA A 302 2.09 25.78 4.50
CA ALA A 302 2.91 24.65 4.90
C ALA A 302 4.03 24.42 3.89
N TYR A 303 5.25 24.23 4.36
CA TYR A 303 6.41 23.89 3.55
C TYR A 303 7.06 22.62 4.08
N HIS A 304 7.34 21.69 3.19
CA HIS A 304 8.06 20.44 3.47
C HIS A 304 9.45 20.50 2.83
N GLU A 305 10.48 20.29 3.64
CA GLU A 305 11.87 20.09 3.23
C GLU A 305 12.27 18.65 3.43
N SER A 306 12.60 17.94 2.37
CA SER A 306 12.99 16.52 2.43
C SER A 306 14.39 16.28 3.01
N GLY A 307 15.12 17.34 3.35
CA GLY A 307 16.44 17.29 3.95
C GLY A 307 17.59 16.90 3.01
N PRO A 308 18.82 16.93 3.51
CA PRO A 308 20.00 16.61 2.71
C PRO A 308 20.10 15.10 2.40
N ASP A 309 20.80 14.76 1.32
CA ASP A 309 20.95 13.37 0.85
C ASP A 309 21.76 12.49 1.82
N LEU A 310 22.63 13.09 2.64
CA LEU A 310 23.51 12.38 3.57
C LEU A 310 22.83 11.91 4.87
N PHE A 311 21.74 12.56 5.28
CA PHE A 311 21.07 12.27 6.54
C PHE A 311 19.58 12.06 6.31
N PRO A 312 18.94 11.06 6.92
CA PRO A 312 17.51 10.83 6.83
C PRO A 312 16.72 11.84 7.68
N LEU A 313 17.04 13.14 7.54
CA LEU A 313 16.36 14.23 8.22
C LEU A 313 15.42 14.93 7.26
N ALA A 314 14.27 15.33 7.76
CA ALA A 314 13.32 16.19 7.05
C ALA A 314 12.79 17.26 8.00
N ALA A 315 12.22 18.31 7.45
CA ALA A 315 11.64 19.39 8.23
C ALA A 315 10.31 19.85 7.62
N ASP A 316 9.34 20.15 8.48
CA ASP A 316 8.09 20.79 8.09
C ASP A 316 7.98 22.15 8.77
N LEU A 317 7.64 23.20 8.01
CA LEU A 317 7.37 24.52 8.52
C LEU A 317 5.89 24.84 8.26
N ARG A 318 5.17 25.30 9.29
CA ARG A 318 3.77 25.71 9.20
C ARG A 318 3.59 27.10 9.76
N LEU A 319 2.95 27.96 8.97
CA LEU A 319 2.51 29.28 9.35
C LEU A 319 1.00 29.32 9.26
N SER A 320 0.31 29.73 10.28
CA SER A 320 -1.13 29.84 10.22
C SER A 320 -1.65 31.11 10.90
N ARG A 321 -2.77 31.61 10.36
CA ARG A 321 -3.57 32.65 10.98
C ARG A 321 -5.02 32.19 11.00
N ALA A 322 -5.53 32.01 12.21
CA ALA A 322 -6.92 31.67 12.46
C ALA A 322 -7.62 32.86 13.15
N GLU A 323 -8.86 33.08 12.79
CA GLU A 323 -9.69 34.15 13.35
C GLU A 323 -11.09 33.61 13.66
N GLU A 324 -11.60 33.91 14.82
CA GLU A 324 -13.00 33.78 15.18
C GLU A 324 -13.59 35.19 15.38
N THR A 325 -14.55 35.53 14.55
CA THR A 325 -15.09 36.87 14.44
C THR A 325 -15.57 37.37 15.80
N GLU A 326 -15.13 38.56 16.20
CA GLU A 326 -15.46 39.20 17.48
C GLU A 326 -14.93 38.50 18.74
N SER A 327 -14.14 37.41 18.58
CA SER A 327 -13.61 36.64 19.72
C SER A 327 -12.09 36.72 19.81
N TRP A 328 -11.36 36.23 18.80
CA TRP A 328 -9.91 36.21 18.84
C TRP A 328 -9.27 36.10 17.46
N ILE A 329 -8.01 36.50 17.37
CA ILE A 329 -7.11 36.25 16.24
C ILE A 329 -5.87 35.52 16.77
N LYS A 330 -5.58 34.35 16.21
CA LYS A 330 -4.43 33.52 16.55
C LYS A 330 -3.50 33.39 15.35
N SER A 331 -2.24 33.77 15.55
CA SER A 331 -1.15 33.54 14.58
C SER A 331 -0.19 32.50 15.15
N SER A 332 0.18 31.49 14.38
CA SER A 332 1.10 30.45 14.82
C SER A 332 2.18 30.15 13.80
N LEU A 333 3.35 29.82 14.33
CA LEU A 333 4.50 29.28 13.61
C LEU A 333 4.87 27.97 14.27
N ALA A 334 5.00 26.90 13.49
CA ALA A 334 5.49 25.61 13.95
C ALA A 334 6.55 25.06 13.01
N ALA A 335 7.57 24.44 13.58
CA ALA A 335 8.64 23.78 12.85
C ALA A 335 8.87 22.37 13.45
N ASP A 336 8.75 21.36 12.62
CA ASP A 336 9.05 19.97 12.94
C ASP A 336 10.39 19.60 12.29
N ILE A 337 11.29 18.96 13.05
CA ILE A 337 12.51 18.34 12.51
C ILE A 337 12.48 16.88 12.89
N TYR A 338 12.63 16.00 11.92
CA TYR A 338 12.40 14.57 12.14
C TYR A 338 13.22 13.67 11.24
N SER A 339 13.29 12.40 11.66
CA SER A 339 13.92 11.31 10.92
C SER A 339 12.93 10.18 10.68
N TYR A 340 13.24 9.37 9.67
CA TYR A 340 12.53 8.13 9.34
C TYR A 340 13.37 6.91 9.65
N TRP A 341 12.73 5.89 10.22
CA TRP A 341 13.28 4.57 10.34
C TRP A 341 12.21 3.52 10.07
N SER A 342 12.27 2.88 8.90
CA SER A 342 11.22 1.98 8.44
C SER A 342 9.85 2.69 8.40
N VAL A 343 8.85 2.16 9.09
CA VAL A 343 7.49 2.74 9.20
C VAL A 343 7.38 3.82 10.29
N HIS A 344 8.48 4.14 10.98
CA HIS A 344 8.51 5.08 12.09
C HIS A 344 9.03 6.45 11.64
N ARG A 345 8.40 7.50 12.14
CA ARG A 345 8.84 8.89 12.03
C ARG A 345 8.89 9.47 13.44
N TYR A 346 10.03 9.99 13.85
CA TYR A 346 10.22 10.58 15.17
C TYR A 346 10.98 11.90 15.05
N GLY A 347 10.62 12.85 15.89
CA GLY A 347 11.20 14.17 15.78
C GLY A 347 10.84 15.10 16.93
N LEU A 348 11.31 16.32 16.76
CA LEU A 348 11.05 17.44 17.65
C LEU A 348 10.15 18.45 16.96
N GLU A 349 9.27 19.07 17.72
CA GLU A 349 8.40 20.17 17.31
C GLU A 349 8.79 21.42 18.11
N LEU A 350 8.92 22.55 17.42
CA LEU A 350 9.03 23.87 18.03
C LEU A 350 7.85 24.69 17.58
N SER A 351 7.15 25.36 18.47
CA SER A 351 6.03 26.21 18.08
C SER A 351 5.97 27.51 18.88
N TYR A 352 5.47 28.52 18.20
CA TYR A 352 5.17 29.83 18.76
C TYR A 352 3.75 30.24 18.35
N GLN A 353 2.98 30.76 19.28
CA GLN A 353 1.63 31.25 19.05
C GLN A 353 1.48 32.65 19.66
N SER A 354 0.80 33.53 18.94
CA SER A 354 0.39 34.85 19.44
C SER A 354 -1.11 34.99 19.24
N ILE A 355 -1.80 35.40 20.27
CA ILE A 355 -3.25 35.50 20.31
C ILE A 355 -3.64 36.89 20.76
N ASN A 356 -4.57 37.49 20.03
CA ASN A 356 -5.24 38.72 20.39
C ASN A 356 -6.73 38.40 20.68
N GLU A 357 -7.15 38.47 21.92
CA GLU A 357 -8.56 38.29 22.33
C GLU A 357 -9.27 39.63 22.38
N TYR A 358 -10.48 39.68 21.85
CA TYR A 358 -11.36 40.82 21.95
C TYR A 358 -12.25 40.67 23.19
N LEU A 359 -12.01 41.50 24.19
CA LEU A 359 -12.87 41.51 25.40
C LEU A 359 -14.16 42.28 25.12
N PRO A 360 -15.29 41.88 25.72
CA PRO A 360 -16.55 42.62 25.58
C PRO A 360 -16.37 44.07 25.97
N PRO A 361 -16.93 45.02 25.20
CA PRO A 361 -16.70 46.43 25.40
C PRO A 361 -17.20 46.89 26.76
N GLN A 362 -16.28 47.32 27.62
CA GLN A 362 -16.60 48.10 28.79
C GLN A 362 -16.49 49.57 28.41
N ARG A 363 -17.66 50.25 28.15
CA ARG A 363 -17.75 51.66 27.77
C ARG A 363 -16.82 52.09 26.64
N ASP A 364 -17.27 51.95 25.40
CA ASP A 364 -16.74 52.56 24.15
C ASP A 364 -15.28 52.25 23.74
N SER A 365 -14.58 51.34 24.39
CA SER A 365 -13.24 50.91 23.94
C SER A 365 -13.17 49.39 23.80
N LEU A 366 -12.74 48.94 22.59
CA LEU A 366 -12.34 47.54 22.35
C LEU A 366 -11.04 47.25 23.12
N LEU A 367 -11.14 46.57 24.24
CA LEU A 367 -9.98 46.09 24.96
C LEU A 367 -9.47 44.82 24.24
N VAL A 368 -8.21 44.85 23.79
CA VAL A 368 -7.53 43.70 23.18
C VAL A 368 -6.53 43.16 24.19
N GLN A 369 -6.75 41.95 24.65
CA GLN A 369 -5.77 41.24 25.46
C GLN A 369 -4.85 40.45 24.55
N ARG A 370 -3.55 40.72 24.61
CA ARG A 370 -2.52 39.96 23.86
C ARG A 370 -1.87 38.95 24.78
N SER A 371 -1.75 37.71 24.30
CA SER A 371 -0.97 36.67 24.95
C SER A 371 -0.09 35.93 23.94
N SER A 372 0.98 35.34 24.41
CA SER A 372 1.83 34.50 23.59
C SER A 372 2.18 33.21 24.32
N SER A 373 2.45 32.16 23.56
CA SER A 373 2.94 30.89 24.06
C SER A 373 4.03 30.32 23.15
N ARG A 374 4.96 29.61 23.77
CA ARG A 374 6.03 28.86 23.09
C ARG A 374 5.96 27.43 23.55
N ALA A 375 6.19 26.51 22.62
CA ALA A 375 6.24 25.10 22.97
C ALA A 375 7.44 24.40 22.33
N ILE A 376 7.96 23.43 23.07
CA ILE A 376 8.87 22.42 22.57
C ILE A 376 8.21 21.07 22.78
N GLY A 377 8.20 20.25 21.74
CA GLY A 377 7.58 18.94 21.79
C GLY A 377 8.45 17.87 21.18
N ALA A 378 8.13 16.64 21.51
CA ALA A 378 8.64 15.46 20.85
C ALA A 378 7.47 14.66 20.30
N PHE A 379 7.65 14.08 19.13
CA PHE A 379 6.61 13.24 18.53
C PHE A 379 7.18 11.93 17.99
N TRP A 380 6.33 10.93 17.98
CA TRP A 380 6.52 9.65 17.32
C TRP A 380 5.28 9.30 16.52
N ARG A 381 5.50 8.95 15.25
CA ARG A 381 4.43 8.51 14.33
C ARG A 381 4.84 7.18 13.73
N MET A 382 3.90 6.29 13.57
CA MET A 382 4.08 4.99 12.96
C MET A 382 2.93 4.73 12.00
N ASP A 383 3.23 4.31 10.79
CA ASP A 383 2.23 3.95 9.79
C ASP A 383 2.63 2.65 9.08
N SER A 384 1.98 1.56 9.45
CA SER A 384 2.19 0.21 8.89
C SER A 384 0.99 -0.29 8.09
N ARG A 385 0.11 0.63 7.64
CA ARG A 385 -1.04 0.28 6.81
C ARG A 385 -0.58 -0.32 5.48
N ASP A 386 -1.28 -1.36 5.03
CA ASP A 386 -1.06 -1.96 3.71
C ASP A 386 -1.41 -1.00 2.56
N ARG A 387 -2.32 -0.04 2.78
CA ARG A 387 -2.74 1.00 1.84
C ARG A 387 -3.13 2.27 2.59
N ILE A 388 -2.82 3.44 2.02
CA ILE A 388 -3.18 4.73 2.60
C ILE A 388 -4.70 4.91 2.58
N PHE A 389 -5.32 4.64 1.43
CA PHE A 389 -6.78 4.64 1.27
C PHE A 389 -7.32 3.21 1.29
N ASN A 390 -8.42 2.98 2.00
CA ASN A 390 -9.04 1.67 2.22
C ASN A 390 -8.07 0.61 2.78
N PRO A 391 -7.37 0.90 3.91
CA PRO A 391 -6.49 -0.10 4.52
C PRO A 391 -7.26 -1.33 4.94
N GLY A 392 -6.73 -2.50 4.57
CA GLY A 392 -7.26 -3.80 4.96
C GLY A 392 -6.62 -4.32 6.25
N LYS A 393 -5.37 -3.94 6.51
CA LYS A 393 -4.60 -4.36 7.70
C LYS A 393 -3.54 -3.34 8.07
N GLY A 394 -2.97 -3.50 9.27
CA GLY A 394 -1.92 -2.63 9.79
C GLY A 394 -2.45 -1.62 10.79
N MET A 395 -1.66 -0.64 11.14
CA MET A 395 -2.04 0.39 12.10
C MET A 395 -1.38 1.74 11.78
N ARG A 396 -1.98 2.80 12.34
CA ARG A 396 -1.38 4.12 12.40
C ARG A 396 -1.42 4.64 13.82
N THR A 397 -0.29 5.11 14.32
CA THR A 397 -0.15 5.69 15.65
C THR A 397 0.56 7.04 15.53
N ASP A 398 -0.01 8.07 16.16
CA ASP A 398 0.59 9.39 16.26
C ASP A 398 0.60 9.77 17.77
N LEU A 399 1.77 10.03 18.33
CA LEU A 399 1.97 10.46 19.70
C LEU A 399 2.75 11.76 19.70
N THR A 400 2.27 12.79 20.40
CA THR A 400 2.94 14.08 20.55
C THR A 400 2.84 14.54 21.99
N TYR A 401 3.98 14.89 22.58
CA TYR A 401 4.06 15.50 23.90
C TYR A 401 4.74 16.85 23.80
N ARG A 402 4.13 17.88 24.37
CA ARG A 402 4.64 19.26 24.34
C ARG A 402 4.76 19.82 25.74
N LEU A 403 5.84 20.55 25.98
CA LEU A 403 5.99 21.49 27.07
C LEU A 403 5.63 22.87 26.53
N VAL A 404 4.61 23.49 27.07
CA VAL A 404 4.06 24.78 26.63
C VAL A 404 4.35 25.82 27.71
N ASN A 405 4.96 26.93 27.35
CA ASN A 405 5.15 28.08 28.22
C ASN A 405 4.28 29.25 27.72
N SER A 406 3.24 29.57 28.45
CA SER A 406 2.37 30.71 28.21
C SER A 406 2.83 31.92 29.04
N GLU A 407 2.87 33.11 28.43
CA GLU A 407 3.23 34.36 29.13
C GLU A 407 2.33 34.63 30.35
N SER A 408 1.07 34.26 30.28
CA SER A 408 0.08 34.54 31.32
C SER A 408 0.06 33.52 32.47
N ARG A 409 0.49 32.27 32.23
CA ARG A 409 0.30 31.15 33.16
C ARG A 409 1.55 30.29 33.43
N GLY A 410 2.63 30.52 32.69
CA GLY A 410 3.87 29.74 32.82
C GLY A 410 3.79 28.37 32.12
N TRP A 411 4.45 27.38 32.69
CA TRP A 411 4.64 26.07 32.07
C TRP A 411 3.47 25.12 32.29
N SER A 412 3.04 24.47 31.22
CA SER A 412 2.05 23.40 31.21
C SER A 412 2.48 22.28 30.24
N ASN A 413 1.80 21.15 30.28
CA ASN A 413 2.06 20.02 29.41
C ASN A 413 0.84 19.75 28.53
N ALA A 414 1.08 19.40 27.27
CA ALA A 414 0.06 18.93 26.34
C ALA A 414 0.43 17.54 25.81
N LEU A 415 -0.51 16.62 25.83
CA LEU A 415 -0.39 15.28 25.28
C LEU A 415 -1.47 15.05 24.23
N GLU A 416 -1.05 14.60 23.07
CA GLU A 416 -1.94 14.13 22.02
C GLU A 416 -1.54 12.72 21.60
N ALA A 417 -2.50 11.81 21.61
CA ALA A 417 -2.30 10.44 21.14
C ALA A 417 -3.45 10.04 20.21
N ASN A 418 -3.10 9.44 19.09
CA ASN A 418 -4.03 8.85 18.14
C ASN A 418 -3.53 7.45 17.78
N HIS A 419 -4.43 6.48 17.81
CA HIS A 419 -4.14 5.12 17.36
C HIS A 419 -5.31 4.60 16.55
N ILE A 420 -5.04 4.03 15.38
CA ILE A 420 -6.05 3.37 14.56
C ILE A 420 -5.51 2.01 14.13
N GLN A 421 -6.18 0.96 14.57
CA GLN A 421 -5.88 -0.43 14.20
C GLN A 421 -6.83 -0.89 13.10
N TYR A 422 -6.30 -1.53 12.06
CA TYR A 422 -7.05 -2.14 10.95
C TYR A 422 -6.88 -3.65 11.00
N ILE A 423 -7.99 -4.37 11.06
CA ILE A 423 -8.04 -5.83 11.16
C ILE A 423 -8.84 -6.35 9.97
N GLY A 424 -8.18 -6.99 9.02
CA GLY A 424 -8.83 -7.65 7.89
C GLY A 424 -9.56 -8.91 8.34
N ILE A 425 -10.85 -8.96 8.14
CA ILE A 425 -11.69 -10.13 8.43
C ILE A 425 -11.75 -11.02 7.19
N THR A 426 -11.96 -10.40 6.04
CA THR A 426 -11.91 -11.03 4.72
C THR A 426 -11.29 -10.04 3.72
N PRO A 427 -11.01 -10.41 2.47
CA PRO A 427 -10.51 -9.46 1.47
C PRO A 427 -11.40 -8.23 1.25
N ARG A 428 -12.69 -8.31 1.60
CA ARG A 428 -13.67 -7.21 1.45
C ARG A 428 -14.14 -6.61 2.78
N TRP A 429 -13.91 -7.25 3.91
CA TRP A 429 -14.36 -6.79 5.21
C TRP A 429 -13.19 -6.44 6.11
N THR A 430 -13.21 -5.23 6.66
CA THR A 430 -12.19 -4.74 7.60
C THR A 430 -12.87 -4.13 8.80
N CYS A 431 -12.39 -4.46 9.99
CA CYS A 431 -12.71 -3.75 11.22
C CYS A 431 -11.65 -2.67 11.45
N ALA A 432 -12.07 -1.43 11.76
CA ALA A 432 -11.15 -0.38 12.16
C ALA A 432 -11.53 0.09 13.56
N LEU A 433 -10.53 0.12 14.46
CA LEU A 433 -10.66 0.61 15.83
C LEU A 433 -9.78 1.85 15.99
N GLY A 434 -10.39 3.01 16.22
CA GLY A 434 -9.73 4.27 16.51
C GLY A 434 -9.77 4.61 17.99
N LEU A 435 -8.67 5.12 18.54
CA LEU A 435 -8.56 5.64 19.91
C LEU A 435 -7.80 6.97 19.86
N HIS A 436 -8.37 7.99 20.50
CA HIS A 436 -7.84 9.34 20.49
C HIS A 436 -7.86 9.94 21.90
N LEU A 437 -6.78 10.59 22.27
CA LEU A 437 -6.62 11.26 23.57
C LEU A 437 -6.02 12.63 23.37
N ARG A 438 -6.56 13.61 24.07
CA ARG A 438 -6.05 14.96 24.18
C ARG A 438 -6.05 15.35 25.66
N SER A 439 -4.94 15.87 26.16
CA SER A 439 -4.83 16.26 27.57
C SER A 439 -3.93 17.48 27.73
N LEU A 440 -4.42 18.49 28.40
CA LEU A 440 -3.62 19.58 28.96
C LEU A 440 -3.45 19.33 30.47
N SER A 441 -2.31 19.72 31.02
CA SER A 441 -2.12 19.68 32.47
C SER A 441 -2.81 20.87 33.20
N ASP A 442 -3.04 21.96 32.46
CA ASP A 442 -3.64 23.18 32.96
C ASP A 442 -5.17 23.16 32.74
N SER A 443 -5.93 22.99 33.83
CA SER A 443 -7.41 23.02 33.81
C SER A 443 -7.98 24.44 33.71
N THR A 444 -7.14 25.47 33.87
CA THR A 444 -7.53 26.90 33.79
C THR A 444 -7.20 27.49 32.42
N ALA A 445 -6.82 26.64 31.43
CA ALA A 445 -6.52 27.07 30.08
C ALA A 445 -7.66 27.89 29.47
N ALA A 446 -7.32 28.94 28.75
CA ALA A 446 -8.29 29.78 28.06
C ALA A 446 -8.99 29.01 26.94
N ASP A 447 -10.19 29.40 26.54
CA ASP A 447 -11.00 28.65 25.55
C ASP A 447 -10.29 28.39 24.23
N HIS A 448 -9.47 29.33 23.75
CA HIS A 448 -8.66 29.22 22.55
C HIS A 448 -7.49 28.20 22.65
N GLU A 449 -7.18 27.72 23.86
CA GLU A 449 -6.14 26.72 24.12
C GLU A 449 -6.73 25.34 24.38
N LEU A 450 -8.02 25.27 24.72
CA LEU A 450 -8.71 24.01 24.94
C LEU A 450 -8.73 23.17 23.65
N PHE A 451 -8.66 21.88 23.83
CA PHE A 451 -8.94 20.95 22.74
C PHE A 451 -10.41 20.96 22.38
N ARG A 452 -10.70 20.74 21.10
CA ARG A 452 -12.05 20.69 20.58
C ARG A 452 -12.40 19.30 20.08
N MET A 453 -13.66 18.92 20.19
CA MET A 453 -14.19 17.63 19.74
C MET A 453 -15.63 17.82 19.24
N GLY A 454 -16.02 17.03 18.26
CA GLY A 454 -17.28 17.08 17.52
C GLY A 454 -17.03 17.21 16.04
N GLY A 455 -17.92 16.69 15.22
CA GLY A 455 -17.85 16.79 13.77
C GLY A 455 -17.15 15.61 13.09
N TYR A 456 -16.94 15.79 11.81
CA TYR A 456 -16.45 14.77 10.88
C TYR A 456 -15.12 14.11 11.27
N ASN A 457 -14.18 14.90 11.82
CA ASN A 457 -12.83 14.45 12.11
C ASN A 457 -12.63 13.88 13.54
N SER A 458 -13.66 13.88 14.36
CA SER A 458 -13.55 13.43 15.76
C SER A 458 -14.76 12.60 16.20
N LEU A 459 -15.80 13.24 16.71
CA LEU A 459 -17.02 12.60 17.20
C LEU A 459 -18.19 12.94 16.27
N ARG A 460 -18.57 12.02 15.40
CA ARG A 460 -19.65 12.20 14.43
C ARG A 460 -21.01 12.27 15.12
N GLY A 461 -22.01 12.87 14.49
CA GLY A 461 -23.34 13.07 15.08
C GLY A 461 -23.49 14.33 15.92
N TYR A 462 -22.42 15.14 16.00
CA TYR A 462 -22.37 16.44 16.65
C TYR A 462 -21.81 17.50 15.69
N ARG A 463 -22.01 18.78 15.98
CA ARG A 463 -21.47 19.87 15.17
C ARG A 463 -19.96 19.88 15.24
N GLU A 464 -19.34 20.47 14.23
CA GLU A 464 -17.88 20.65 14.22
C GLU A 464 -17.47 21.50 15.42
N ASP A 465 -16.46 21.00 16.19
CA ASP A 465 -15.92 21.66 17.38
C ASP A 465 -16.95 21.97 18.49
N GLU A 466 -18.04 21.21 18.56
CA GLU A 466 -19.15 21.47 19.52
C GLU A 466 -18.71 21.44 20.98
N PHE A 467 -17.72 20.63 21.31
CA PHE A 467 -17.24 20.43 22.67
C PHE A 467 -15.84 20.93 22.85
N SER A 468 -15.56 21.65 23.93
CA SER A 468 -14.21 22.08 24.32
C SER A 468 -13.84 21.57 25.71
N GLY A 469 -12.59 21.17 25.92
CA GLY A 469 -12.12 20.69 27.20
C GLY A 469 -10.60 20.53 27.28
N TRP A 470 -10.12 20.50 28.50
CA TRP A 470 -8.70 20.29 28.76
C TRP A 470 -8.30 18.81 28.75
N ARG A 471 -9.28 17.89 28.84
CA ARG A 471 -9.09 16.45 28.58
C ARG A 471 -10.22 15.92 27.73
N LEU A 472 -9.88 15.36 26.62
CA LEU A 472 -10.79 14.73 25.67
C LEU A 472 -10.28 13.34 25.35
N GLY A 473 -11.20 12.38 25.28
CA GLY A 473 -10.91 11.06 24.75
C GLY A 473 -12.07 10.60 23.88
N TRP A 474 -11.78 10.03 22.73
CA TRP A 474 -12.82 9.38 21.93
C TRP A 474 -12.30 8.14 21.24
N GLY A 475 -13.21 7.21 21.00
CA GLY A 475 -12.97 6.00 20.26
C GLY A 475 -13.96 5.86 19.12
N SER A 476 -13.56 5.20 18.07
CA SER A 476 -14.39 4.84 16.94
C SER A 476 -14.23 3.38 16.59
N LEU A 477 -15.34 2.69 16.40
CA LEU A 477 -15.38 1.32 15.88
C LEU A 477 -16.08 1.35 14.53
N GLU A 478 -15.43 0.87 13.49
CA GLU A 478 -16.01 0.84 12.15
C GLU A 478 -15.96 -0.56 11.57
N LEU A 479 -17.07 -1.04 11.06
CA LEU A 479 -17.14 -2.23 10.22
C LEU A 479 -17.25 -1.79 8.76
N ARG A 480 -16.18 -1.99 8.01
CA ARG A 480 -16.00 -1.49 6.65
C ARG A 480 -16.20 -2.59 5.62
N TRP A 481 -17.05 -2.35 4.65
CA TRP A 481 -17.15 -3.12 3.44
C TRP A 481 -16.41 -2.40 2.30
N LEU A 482 -15.29 -2.99 1.87
CA LEU A 482 -14.46 -2.49 0.78
C LEU A 482 -15.07 -2.95 -0.55
N ILE A 483 -15.77 -2.05 -1.24
CA ILE A 483 -16.36 -2.33 -2.55
C ILE A 483 -15.25 -2.61 -3.56
N ASN A 484 -14.23 -1.74 -3.55
CA ASN A 484 -13.01 -1.86 -4.34
C ASN A 484 -11.88 -1.03 -3.69
N SER A 485 -10.75 -0.83 -4.39
CA SER A 485 -9.64 -0.01 -3.91
C SER A 485 -9.99 1.48 -3.77
N GLN A 486 -11.08 1.96 -4.37
CA GLN A 486 -11.47 3.37 -4.45
C GLN A 486 -12.76 3.70 -3.68
N ALA A 487 -13.46 2.70 -3.13
CA ALA A 487 -14.76 2.89 -2.51
C ALA A 487 -14.98 1.97 -1.30
N ARG A 488 -15.63 2.49 -0.24
CA ARG A 488 -16.11 1.72 0.89
C ARG A 488 -17.41 2.26 1.45
N VAL A 489 -18.20 1.37 2.02
CA VAL A 489 -19.33 1.67 2.90
C VAL A 489 -19.00 1.12 4.28
N TYR A 490 -19.46 1.77 5.33
CA TYR A 490 -19.17 1.34 6.69
C TYR A 490 -20.27 1.72 7.68
N LEU A 491 -20.47 0.87 8.66
CA LEU A 491 -21.19 1.17 9.87
C LEU A 491 -20.17 1.61 10.92
N PHE A 492 -20.54 2.56 11.76
CA PHE A 492 -19.65 3.02 12.82
C PHE A 492 -20.39 3.29 14.13
N TYR A 493 -19.62 3.26 15.20
CA TYR A 493 -20.00 3.68 16.53
C TYR A 493 -18.88 4.51 17.12
N ASP A 494 -19.17 5.75 17.43
CA ASP A 494 -18.25 6.68 18.09
C ASP A 494 -18.65 6.84 19.56
N HIS A 495 -17.64 6.93 20.42
CA HIS A 495 -17.82 7.17 21.86
C HIS A 495 -16.84 8.23 22.34
N GLY A 496 -17.33 9.27 23.00
CA GLY A 496 -16.56 10.41 23.47
C GLY A 496 -16.68 10.66 24.97
N LEU A 497 -15.55 10.99 25.59
CA LEU A 497 -15.45 11.42 26.99
C LEU A 497 -14.83 12.81 27.04
N LEU A 498 -15.45 13.69 27.81
CA LEU A 498 -15.04 15.09 27.94
C LEU A 498 -14.90 15.46 29.41
N VAL A 499 -13.83 16.18 29.75
CA VAL A 499 -13.68 16.88 31.01
C VAL A 499 -13.55 18.37 30.71
N SER A 500 -14.61 19.14 31.05
CA SER A 500 -14.64 20.58 30.87
C SER A 500 -13.90 21.33 31.98
N GLY A 501 -13.26 22.48 31.65
CA GLY A 501 -12.30 23.18 32.49
C GLY A 501 -12.84 23.72 33.82
N GLN A 502 -13.97 24.42 33.80
CA GLN A 502 -14.42 25.16 34.98
C GLN A 502 -15.33 24.36 35.91
N THR A 503 -16.04 23.39 35.43
CA THR A 503 -17.07 22.67 36.19
C THR A 503 -16.70 21.24 36.56
N GLY A 504 -15.61 20.71 36.01
CA GLY A 504 -15.24 19.29 36.10
C GLY A 504 -16.31 18.36 35.52
N LEU A 505 -17.22 18.90 34.72
CA LEU A 505 -18.35 18.19 34.14
C LEU A 505 -17.84 17.10 33.21
N ARG A 506 -18.28 15.88 33.45
CA ARG A 506 -17.96 14.73 32.61
C ARG A 506 -19.16 14.43 31.71
N SER A 507 -18.97 14.55 30.43
CA SER A 507 -19.97 14.16 29.43
C SER A 507 -19.62 12.83 28.80
N ASN A 508 -20.62 11.96 28.69
CA ASN A 508 -20.55 10.67 28.03
C ASN A 508 -21.34 10.77 26.72
N LEU A 509 -20.62 10.84 25.62
CA LEU A 509 -21.17 11.12 24.30
C LEU A 509 -21.01 9.86 23.42
N PHE A 510 -22.05 9.51 22.64
CA PHE A 510 -21.95 8.42 21.70
C PHE A 510 -22.79 8.68 20.45
N ALA A 511 -22.38 8.10 19.34
CA ALA A 511 -23.06 8.25 18.07
C ALA A 511 -22.88 7.03 17.17
N PRO A 512 -23.91 6.21 16.97
CA PRO A 512 -23.96 5.24 15.88
C PRO A 512 -24.22 5.95 14.55
N GLY A 513 -23.73 5.35 13.45
CA GLY A 513 -23.94 5.92 12.13
C GLY A 513 -23.53 5.00 10.98
N ILE A 514 -23.75 5.50 9.78
CA ILE A 514 -23.38 4.87 8.50
C ILE A 514 -22.64 5.89 7.64
N GLY A 515 -21.68 5.42 6.87
CA GLY A 515 -20.92 6.28 5.97
C GLY A 515 -20.52 5.61 4.67
N ILE A 516 -20.23 6.45 3.69
CA ILE A 516 -19.62 6.08 2.42
C ILE A 516 -18.40 6.96 2.17
N LYS A 517 -17.29 6.37 1.70
CA LYS A 517 -16.10 7.10 1.23
C LYS A 517 -15.73 6.63 -0.16
N LEU A 518 -15.50 7.60 -1.04
CA LEU A 518 -15.17 7.39 -2.44
C LEU A 518 -13.92 8.21 -2.79
N ARG A 519 -12.90 7.55 -3.33
CA ARG A 519 -11.77 8.26 -3.92
C ARG A 519 -12.15 8.68 -5.34
N THR A 520 -12.18 9.97 -5.57
CA THR A 520 -12.50 10.60 -6.86
C THR A 520 -11.26 11.28 -7.44
N ARG A 521 -11.39 11.82 -8.64
CA ARG A 521 -10.33 12.66 -9.24
C ARG A 521 -10.11 14.00 -8.50
N LEU A 522 -11.11 14.44 -7.74
CA LEU A 522 -11.09 15.69 -6.98
C LEU A 522 -10.64 15.51 -5.52
N GLY A 523 -10.53 14.27 -5.06
CA GLY A 523 -10.21 13.98 -3.67
C GLY A 523 -11.04 12.82 -3.12
N ILE A 524 -11.00 12.64 -1.81
CA ILE A 524 -11.81 11.65 -1.10
C ILE A 524 -13.13 12.30 -0.69
N LEU A 525 -14.21 11.97 -1.40
CA LEU A 525 -15.56 12.33 -1.00
C LEU A 525 -16.04 11.39 0.10
N SER A 526 -16.54 11.96 1.18
CA SER A 526 -17.17 11.23 2.27
C SER A 526 -18.52 11.83 2.59
N VAL A 527 -19.48 10.95 2.83
CA VAL A 527 -20.81 11.31 3.32
C VAL A 527 -21.14 10.35 4.46
N GLU A 528 -21.44 10.90 5.61
CA GLU A 528 -21.73 10.15 6.83
C GLU A 528 -23.02 10.66 7.46
N TYR A 529 -23.84 9.75 7.96
CA TYR A 529 -25.02 10.06 8.74
C TYR A 529 -24.88 9.44 10.12
N ALA A 530 -25.07 10.26 11.17
CA ALA A 530 -24.85 9.86 12.56
C ALA A 530 -25.95 10.39 13.49
N LEU A 531 -26.24 9.60 14.50
CA LEU A 531 -27.21 9.92 15.55
C LEU A 531 -26.46 10.17 16.86
N GLY A 532 -26.22 11.44 17.21
CA GLY A 532 -25.62 11.80 18.50
C GLY A 532 -26.62 11.62 19.65
N ASN A 533 -26.15 11.21 20.85
CA ASN A 533 -26.99 11.25 22.01
C ASN A 533 -27.16 12.69 22.52
N ARG A 534 -28.34 13.01 22.98
CA ARG A 534 -28.73 14.28 23.62
C ARG A 534 -29.18 14.00 25.06
N GLU A 535 -29.46 15.04 25.82
CA GLU A 535 -29.96 14.90 27.20
C GLU A 535 -31.23 14.02 27.31
N THR A 536 -32.03 13.98 26.25
CA THR A 536 -33.25 13.17 26.13
C THR A 536 -33.02 11.74 25.59
N GLY A 537 -31.77 11.34 25.35
CA GLY A 537 -31.39 10.06 24.76
C GLY A 537 -30.81 10.18 23.34
N LEU A 538 -30.86 9.09 22.59
CA LEU A 538 -30.38 9.09 21.19
C LEU A 538 -31.28 9.96 20.31
N SER A 539 -30.67 10.75 19.42
CA SER A 539 -31.44 11.58 18.46
C SER A 539 -32.34 10.71 17.59
N ASP A 540 -33.55 11.23 17.30
CA ASP A 540 -34.45 10.58 16.34
C ASP A 540 -33.84 10.53 14.95
N LEU A 541 -34.27 9.57 14.12
CA LEU A 541 -33.80 9.43 12.74
C LEU A 541 -33.97 10.72 11.90
N GLY A 542 -34.98 11.55 12.19
CA GLY A 542 -35.17 12.83 11.49
C GLY A 542 -34.25 13.95 11.96
N SER A 543 -33.60 13.83 13.11
CA SER A 543 -32.72 14.83 13.72
C SER A 543 -31.23 14.44 13.70
N GLY A 544 -30.89 13.35 13.01
CA GLY A 544 -29.51 12.95 12.81
C GLY A 544 -28.71 13.96 12.00
N MET A 545 -27.39 13.92 12.16
CA MET A 545 -26.48 14.85 11.49
C MET A 545 -25.85 14.21 10.25
N ILE A 546 -25.86 14.94 9.14
CA ILE A 546 -25.14 14.59 7.93
C ILE A 546 -23.81 15.33 7.94
N HIS A 547 -22.73 14.59 7.84
CA HIS A 547 -21.40 15.12 7.59
C HIS A 547 -21.01 14.83 6.15
N ALA A 548 -20.67 15.86 5.40
CA ALA A 548 -20.13 15.72 4.05
C ALA A 548 -18.75 16.38 4.01
N GLY A 549 -17.77 15.66 3.54
CA GLY A 549 -16.39 16.14 3.42
C GLY A 549 -15.80 15.79 2.05
N LEU A 550 -14.93 16.65 1.56
CA LEU A 550 -14.05 16.40 0.43
C LEU A 550 -12.62 16.61 0.93
N ASP A 551 -11.92 15.51 1.19
CA ASP A 551 -10.52 15.56 1.58
C ASP A 551 -9.64 15.55 0.34
N ALA A 552 -8.85 16.59 0.14
CA ALA A 552 -7.87 16.65 -0.95
C ALA A 552 -6.85 15.53 -0.79
N LEU A 553 -6.45 14.92 -1.90
CA LEU A 553 -5.36 13.94 -1.91
C LEU A 553 -4.02 14.70 -1.99
N PHE A 554 -3.37 14.86 -0.84
CA PHE A 554 -2.01 15.39 -0.73
C PHE A 554 -0.98 14.30 -0.55
#